data_8c1d9fd349077bcf78fb7d4e872aa09d
#
_entry.id   8c1d9fd349077bcf78fb7d4e872aa09d
#
_cell.length_a   1.000
_cell.length_b   1.000
_cell.length_c   1.000
_cell.angle_alpha   90.00
_cell.angle_beta   90.00
_cell.angle_gamma   90.00
#
_symmetry.space_group_name_H-M   'P 1'
#
loop_
_entity.id
_entity.type
_entity.pdbx_description
1 polymer ?
#
loop_
_entity_poly.entity_id
_entity_poly.type
_entity_poly.pdbx_seq_one_letter_code
_entity_poly.pdbx_strand_id
1 'polypeptide(L)'
;MTATVVLCSALCLAPALAAQAQTTTPVAPAQAGEVELYELVLKDGSRLFGTIERQDDQQVVFRTQSGATITAPRLDIVSLRVVKGRLEQGEFVRTDLHRSRLFFAPTGRSLEKGQVSVGVFQFIAPFVQVGVTDNFSIGGGTPLIFGIEDFDRPFWVTPKLRVFNRGMVQASVGVLHVFDTSEGDSAGIAYGVGTFGTSDHAVTVGAGLAYSGDSRGGIVMVGGERRVHRSLKLITENYVWKNGDGILSGGVRFIGERLSADLALAVPIGVGDLFAFPVVNFVYVF
;
A
#
# COMPACT_ATOMS: atom_id res chain seq x y z
N MET A 1 -32.63 51.16 -26.56
CA MET A 1 -33.80 51.15 -25.68
C MET A 1 -33.45 50.41 -24.43
N THR A 2 -33.31 51.21 -23.40
CA THR A 2 -32.91 50.88 -22.02
C THR A 2 -34.10 50.40 -21.23
N ALA A 3 -33.95 49.36 -20.44
CA ALA A 3 -34.85 49.09 -19.30
C ALA A 3 -34.06 48.59 -18.11
N THR A 4 -33.87 49.53 -17.21
CA THR A 4 -33.33 49.35 -15.85
C THR A 4 -34.48 48.85 -14.96
N VAL A 5 -34.25 47.73 -14.24
CA VAL A 5 -35.16 47.33 -13.15
C VAL A 5 -34.41 47.43 -11.83
N VAL A 6 -34.86 48.36 -11.01
CA VAL A 6 -34.49 48.54 -9.62
C VAL A 6 -35.41 47.65 -8.77
N LEU A 7 -34.85 46.85 -7.87
CA LEU A 7 -35.65 46.17 -6.85
C LEU A 7 -35.16 46.55 -5.46
N CYS A 8 -36.09 47.15 -4.73
CA CYS A 8 -35.94 47.68 -3.37
C CYS A 8 -35.81 46.58 -2.32
N SER A 9 -34.93 46.84 -1.39
CA SER A 9 -34.71 46.12 -0.13
C SER A 9 -35.82 46.42 0.87
N ALA A 10 -36.37 45.40 1.51
CA ALA A 10 -37.13 45.52 2.73
C ALA A 10 -36.43 44.75 3.85
N LEU A 11 -35.96 45.53 4.81
CA LEU A 11 -35.29 45.08 6.06
C LEU A 11 -36.36 44.74 7.08
N CYS A 12 -36.53 43.49 7.48
CA CYS A 12 -37.29 43.13 8.69
C CYS A 12 -36.33 42.72 9.79
N LEU A 13 -36.15 43.56 10.80
CA LEU A 13 -35.53 43.22 12.07
C LEU A 13 -36.51 42.42 12.92
N ALA A 14 -36.14 41.22 13.33
CA ALA A 14 -36.73 40.52 14.45
C ALA A 14 -35.63 40.19 15.48
N PRO A 15 -35.86 40.36 16.78
CA PRO A 15 -34.83 40.07 17.79
C PRO A 15 -34.72 38.57 18.01
N ALA A 16 -33.53 38.03 17.80
CA ALA A 16 -33.21 36.65 18.10
C ALA A 16 -32.88 36.50 19.59
N LEU A 17 -33.68 35.69 20.29
CA LEU A 17 -33.31 35.13 21.57
C LEU A 17 -32.08 34.25 21.40
N ALA A 18 -30.99 34.60 22.08
CA ALA A 18 -29.78 33.80 22.12
C ALA A 18 -30.02 32.57 23.00
N ALA A 19 -30.30 31.43 22.38
CA ALA A 19 -30.11 30.12 23.01
C ALA A 19 -28.62 29.77 22.92
N GLN A 20 -27.93 29.80 24.06
CA GLN A 20 -26.57 29.29 24.15
C GLN A 20 -26.59 27.76 23.97
N ALA A 21 -26.43 27.30 22.74
CA ALA A 21 -26.08 25.92 22.46
C ALA A 21 -24.65 25.72 22.93
N GLN A 22 -24.45 24.92 23.97
CA GLN A 22 -23.15 24.40 24.34
C GLN A 22 -22.65 23.56 23.17
N THR A 23 -21.77 24.11 22.38
CA THR A 23 -20.99 23.41 21.39
C THR A 23 -20.05 22.46 22.12
N THR A 24 -20.47 21.21 22.30
CA THR A 24 -19.56 20.12 22.58
C THR A 24 -18.72 19.94 21.34
N THR A 25 -17.52 20.51 21.34
CA THR A 25 -16.49 20.23 20.35
C THR A 25 -16.29 18.72 20.35
N PRO A 26 -16.48 18.00 19.21
CA PRO A 26 -16.08 16.61 19.16
C PRO A 26 -14.58 16.59 19.39
N VAL A 27 -14.16 16.01 20.51
CA VAL A 27 -12.76 15.66 20.76
C VAL A 27 -12.37 14.77 19.60
N ALA A 28 -11.52 15.28 18.70
CA ALA A 28 -10.88 14.46 17.70
C ALA A 28 -10.29 13.26 18.44
N PRO A 29 -10.50 12.02 17.97
CA PRO A 29 -9.86 10.87 18.57
C PRO A 29 -8.37 11.18 18.60
N ALA A 30 -7.79 11.25 19.79
CA ALA A 30 -6.36 11.35 19.98
C ALA A 30 -5.74 10.29 19.06
N GLN A 31 -4.81 10.68 18.22
CA GLN A 31 -3.94 9.74 17.52
C GLN A 31 -3.30 8.92 18.65
N ALA A 32 -3.85 7.74 18.88
CA ALA A 32 -3.25 6.77 19.78
C ALA A 32 -1.85 6.57 19.24
N GLY A 33 -0.86 7.02 19.99
CA GLY A 33 0.54 6.74 19.69
C GLY A 33 0.60 5.24 19.41
N GLU A 34 1.27 4.84 18.35
CA GLU A 34 1.37 3.46 17.91
C GLU A 34 1.99 2.67 19.09
N VAL A 35 1.12 2.03 19.88
CA VAL A 35 1.56 1.22 21.01
C VAL A 35 2.26 0.03 20.40
N GLU A 36 3.57 -0.10 20.67
CA GLU A 36 4.33 -1.24 20.17
C GLU A 36 3.69 -2.54 20.67
N LEU A 37 3.20 -3.32 19.73
CA LEU A 37 2.63 -4.63 20.01
C LEU A 37 3.75 -5.67 19.98
N TYR A 38 3.85 -6.47 21.03
CA TYR A 38 4.82 -7.53 21.16
C TYR A 38 4.16 -8.90 21.00
N GLU A 39 4.88 -9.82 20.37
CA GLU A 39 4.62 -11.26 20.44
C GLU A 39 5.56 -11.87 21.46
N LEU A 40 4.99 -12.49 22.48
CA LEU A 40 5.69 -13.28 23.50
C LEU A 40 5.44 -14.76 23.21
N VAL A 41 6.50 -15.52 22.94
CA VAL A 41 6.44 -16.97 22.72
C VAL A 41 7.09 -17.66 23.91
N LEU A 42 6.37 -18.55 24.57
CA LEU A 42 6.82 -19.34 25.70
C LEU A 42 7.27 -20.74 25.29
N LYS A 43 8.04 -21.42 26.16
CA LYS A 43 8.55 -22.78 25.91
C LYS A 43 7.46 -23.84 25.77
N ASP A 44 6.28 -23.62 26.35
CA ASP A 44 5.12 -24.49 26.20
C ASP A 44 4.41 -24.34 24.84
N GLY A 45 4.93 -23.45 23.97
CA GLY A 45 4.34 -23.15 22.65
C GLY A 45 3.28 -22.05 22.69
N SER A 46 2.93 -21.53 23.87
CA SER A 46 1.98 -20.42 24.00
C SER A 46 2.49 -19.16 23.30
N ARG A 47 1.59 -18.51 22.52
CA ARG A 47 1.85 -17.23 21.84
C ARG A 47 0.89 -16.19 22.37
N LEU A 48 1.43 -15.11 22.89
CA LEU A 48 0.68 -14.02 23.49
C LEU A 48 1.01 -12.73 22.76
N PHE A 49 -0.02 -11.90 22.53
CA PHE A 49 0.13 -10.58 21.94
C PHE A 49 -0.31 -9.51 22.92
N GLY A 50 0.49 -8.46 23.06
CA GLY A 50 0.23 -7.41 24.04
C GLY A 50 1.38 -6.42 24.14
N THR A 51 1.48 -5.78 25.28
CA THR A 51 2.49 -4.78 25.60
C THR A 51 3.34 -5.22 26.79
N ILE A 52 4.57 -4.76 26.83
CA ILE A 52 5.44 -4.96 27.98
C ILE A 52 5.12 -3.87 29.01
N GLU A 53 4.66 -4.24 30.21
CA GLU A 53 4.50 -3.31 31.32
C GLU A 53 5.81 -3.08 32.08
N ARG A 54 6.55 -4.16 32.30
CA ARG A 54 7.86 -4.14 32.95
C ARG A 54 8.69 -5.33 32.50
N GLN A 55 9.99 -5.13 32.36
CA GLN A 55 10.93 -6.22 32.16
C GLN A 55 12.19 -6.00 33.00
N ASP A 56 12.73 -7.08 33.54
CA ASP A 56 13.99 -7.11 34.21
C ASP A 56 14.78 -8.36 33.79
N ASP A 57 15.92 -8.64 34.42
CA ASP A 57 16.78 -9.76 34.07
C ASP A 57 16.16 -11.14 34.40
N GLN A 58 15.14 -11.18 35.25
CA GLN A 58 14.53 -12.43 35.71
C GLN A 58 13.17 -12.70 35.04
N GLN A 59 12.39 -11.66 34.73
CA GLN A 59 11.03 -11.81 34.29
C GLN A 59 10.56 -10.66 33.36
N VAL A 60 9.50 -10.94 32.62
CA VAL A 60 8.76 -9.96 31.81
C VAL A 60 7.31 -9.92 32.31
N VAL A 61 6.86 -8.75 32.71
CA VAL A 61 5.45 -8.48 33.02
C VAL A 61 4.79 -8.02 31.73
N PHE A 62 3.89 -8.85 31.21
CA PHE A 62 3.30 -8.71 29.91
C PHE A 62 1.79 -8.52 30.05
N ARG A 63 1.26 -7.45 29.47
CA ARG A 63 -0.16 -7.17 29.44
C ARG A 63 -0.75 -7.58 28.11
N THR A 64 -1.61 -8.57 28.14
CA THR A 64 -2.36 -9.00 26.96
C THR A 64 -3.38 -7.92 26.56
N GLN A 65 -3.82 -7.93 25.32
CA GLN A 65 -4.88 -7.00 24.89
C GLN A 65 -6.24 -7.28 25.55
N SER A 66 -6.48 -8.50 26.02
CA SER A 66 -7.68 -8.80 26.82
C SER A 66 -7.61 -8.18 28.23
N GLY A 67 -6.49 -7.52 28.57
CA GLY A 67 -6.27 -6.86 29.85
C GLY A 67 -5.67 -7.77 30.94
N ALA A 68 -5.41 -9.04 30.64
CA ALA A 68 -4.75 -9.94 31.58
C ALA A 68 -3.26 -9.60 31.69
N THR A 69 -2.73 -9.49 32.90
CA THR A 69 -1.30 -9.34 33.15
C THR A 69 -0.69 -10.71 33.44
N ILE A 70 0.35 -11.05 32.71
CA ILE A 70 1.09 -12.31 32.79
C ILE A 70 2.52 -12.00 33.15
N THR A 71 3.04 -12.66 34.17
CA THR A 71 4.46 -12.61 34.54
C THR A 71 5.14 -13.86 34.02
N ALA A 72 6.03 -13.69 33.05
CA ALA A 72 6.78 -14.77 32.43
C ALA A 72 8.23 -14.73 32.85
N PRO A 73 8.76 -15.79 33.51
CA PRO A 73 10.19 -15.90 33.77
C PRO A 73 10.99 -15.84 32.47
N ARG A 74 12.13 -15.15 32.46
CA ARG A 74 13.00 -15.06 31.27
C ARG A 74 13.42 -16.42 30.75
N LEU A 75 13.60 -17.37 31.62
CA LEU A 75 13.97 -18.76 31.27
C LEU A 75 12.89 -19.48 30.47
N ASP A 76 11.63 -19.06 30.58
CA ASP A 76 10.51 -19.68 29.85
C ASP A 76 10.17 -18.96 28.55
N ILE A 77 10.84 -17.85 28.27
CA ILE A 77 10.64 -17.07 27.05
C ILE A 77 11.54 -17.61 25.93
N VAL A 78 10.91 -18.08 24.85
CA VAL A 78 11.61 -18.49 23.62
C VAL A 78 11.91 -17.27 22.75
N SER A 79 10.92 -16.36 22.58
CA SER A 79 11.12 -15.11 21.86
C SER A 79 10.20 -14.01 22.38
N LEU A 80 10.69 -12.79 22.34
CA LEU A 80 9.95 -11.57 22.63
C LEU A 80 10.34 -10.55 21.56
N ARG A 81 9.37 -10.18 20.71
CA ARG A 81 9.66 -9.31 19.56
C ARG A 81 8.51 -8.36 19.26
N VAL A 82 8.84 -7.19 18.73
CA VAL A 82 7.86 -6.24 18.21
C VAL A 82 7.23 -6.83 16.96
N VAL A 83 5.92 -6.75 16.86
CA VAL A 83 5.17 -7.18 15.67
C VAL A 83 4.30 -6.04 15.15
N LYS A 84 4.29 -5.86 13.83
CA LYS A 84 3.43 -4.89 13.17
C LYS A 84 2.06 -5.51 12.88
N GLY A 85 1.04 -5.03 13.57
CA GLY A 85 -0.31 -5.56 13.44
C GLY A 85 -1.27 -4.97 14.46
N ARG A 86 -2.47 -5.51 14.48
CA ARG A 86 -3.50 -5.19 15.45
C ARG A 86 -4.23 -6.45 15.86
N LEU A 87 -4.91 -6.40 17.00
CA LEU A 87 -5.81 -7.47 17.41
C LEU A 87 -7.25 -7.10 17.06
N GLU A 88 -7.93 -7.98 16.36
CA GLU A 88 -9.36 -7.90 16.05
C GLU A 88 -10.05 -9.13 16.61
N GLN A 89 -11.05 -8.93 17.46
CA GLN A 89 -11.81 -10.02 18.09
C GLN A 89 -10.93 -11.10 18.77
N GLY A 90 -9.79 -10.69 19.33
CA GLY A 90 -8.84 -11.61 19.96
C GLY A 90 -7.83 -12.28 19.03
N GLU A 91 -7.96 -12.08 17.73
CA GLU A 91 -7.02 -12.61 16.73
C GLU A 91 -6.03 -11.54 16.25
N PHE A 92 -4.78 -11.95 16.07
CA PHE A 92 -3.74 -11.06 15.56
C PHE A 92 -3.82 -10.92 14.04
N VAL A 93 -4.08 -9.69 13.58
CA VAL A 93 -4.13 -9.32 12.16
C VAL A 93 -2.85 -8.57 11.80
N ARG A 94 -2.02 -9.17 10.96
CA ARG A 94 -0.76 -8.56 10.50
C ARG A 94 -0.99 -7.36 9.62
N THR A 95 -0.18 -6.32 9.80
CA THR A 95 -0.13 -5.20 8.85
C THR A 95 0.44 -5.69 7.52
N ASP A 96 -0.20 -5.32 6.42
CA ASP A 96 0.37 -5.53 5.09
C ASP A 96 1.48 -4.50 4.85
N LEU A 97 2.72 -4.93 4.90
CA LEU A 97 3.89 -4.08 4.67
C LEU A 97 4.07 -3.70 3.19
N HIS A 98 3.35 -4.38 2.28
CA HIS A 98 3.45 -4.18 0.83
C HIS A 98 2.32 -3.31 0.26
N ARG A 99 1.67 -2.52 1.08
CA ARG A 99 0.55 -1.64 0.73
C ARG A 99 0.87 -0.55 -0.29
N SER A 100 2.15 -0.34 -0.62
CA SER A 100 2.60 0.67 -1.58
C SER A 100 2.38 0.28 -3.05
N ARG A 101 1.95 -0.95 -3.32
CA ARG A 101 1.63 -1.49 -4.66
C ARG A 101 0.49 -2.51 -4.59
N LEU A 102 -0.20 -2.70 -5.70
CA LEU A 102 -1.04 -3.86 -5.99
C LEU A 102 -0.15 -5.04 -6.42
N PHE A 103 -0.36 -5.67 -7.57
CA PHE A 103 0.60 -6.68 -8.07
C PHE A 103 1.87 -6.02 -8.62
N PHE A 104 1.71 -5.05 -9.52
CA PHE A 104 2.77 -4.25 -10.14
C PHE A 104 2.53 -2.76 -9.94
N ALA A 105 1.25 -2.32 -10.14
CA ALA A 105 0.88 -0.92 -10.08
C ALA A 105 1.15 -0.32 -8.71
N PRO A 106 1.72 0.89 -8.66
CA PRO A 106 1.83 1.63 -7.43
C PRO A 106 0.45 2.02 -6.89
N THR A 107 0.34 2.09 -5.57
CA THR A 107 -0.79 2.74 -4.90
C THR A 107 -0.45 4.18 -4.53
N GLY A 108 -1.43 4.96 -4.09
CA GLY A 108 -1.20 6.31 -3.55
C GLY A 108 -0.40 6.32 -2.23
N ARG A 109 -0.10 5.15 -1.66
CA ARG A 109 0.63 4.99 -0.40
C ARG A 109 2.14 4.95 -0.65
N SER A 110 2.93 5.47 0.31
CA SER A 110 4.39 5.41 0.29
C SER A 110 4.91 4.28 1.19
N LEU A 111 6.15 3.89 1.00
CA LEU A 111 6.94 3.18 2.00
C LEU A 111 7.23 4.11 3.18
N GLU A 112 7.41 3.56 4.36
CA GLU A 112 7.88 4.30 5.53
C GLU A 112 9.38 4.64 5.36
N LYS A 113 9.82 5.73 5.99
CA LYS A 113 11.24 6.09 6.01
C LYS A 113 12.09 4.94 6.54
N GLY A 114 13.14 4.57 5.80
CA GLY A 114 14.05 3.49 6.15
C GLY A 114 13.53 2.08 5.83
N GLN A 115 12.28 1.93 5.42
CA GLN A 115 11.76 0.63 4.97
C GLN A 115 12.42 0.22 3.66
N VAL A 116 12.99 -0.99 3.65
CA VAL A 116 13.59 -1.60 2.45
C VAL A 116 12.78 -2.81 2.07
N SER A 117 12.41 -2.91 0.81
CA SER A 117 11.73 -4.07 0.22
C SER A 117 12.59 -4.66 -0.87
N VAL A 118 12.77 -5.97 -0.85
CA VAL A 118 13.44 -6.75 -1.90
C VAL A 118 12.46 -7.81 -2.39
N GLY A 119 12.36 -7.97 -3.68
CA GLY A 119 11.42 -8.93 -4.22
C GLY A 119 11.77 -9.39 -5.63
N VAL A 120 10.90 -10.23 -6.16
CA VAL A 120 10.99 -10.71 -7.53
C VAL A 120 9.60 -10.75 -8.15
N PHE A 121 9.46 -10.15 -9.33
CA PHE A 121 8.28 -10.27 -10.17
C PHE A 121 8.48 -11.42 -11.15
N GLN A 122 7.46 -12.28 -11.29
CA GLN A 122 7.43 -13.38 -12.25
C GLN A 122 8.66 -14.30 -12.19
N PHE A 123 9.30 -14.44 -11.02
CA PHE A 123 10.53 -15.21 -10.78
C PHE A 123 11.78 -14.71 -11.51
N ILE A 124 11.64 -13.78 -12.46
CA ILE A 124 12.73 -13.36 -13.36
C ILE A 124 13.13 -11.89 -13.20
N ALA A 125 12.34 -11.08 -12.51
CA ALA A 125 12.58 -9.64 -12.42
C ALA A 125 12.78 -9.21 -10.95
N PRO A 126 13.99 -9.43 -10.39
CA PRO A 126 14.32 -8.96 -9.05
C PRO A 126 14.33 -7.43 -8.98
N PHE A 127 13.92 -6.93 -7.84
CA PHE A 127 13.87 -5.50 -7.57
C PHE A 127 14.19 -5.18 -6.11
N VAL A 128 14.59 -3.94 -5.89
CA VAL A 128 14.70 -3.35 -4.57
C VAL A 128 13.92 -2.03 -4.55
N GLN A 129 13.32 -1.71 -3.42
CA GLN A 129 12.64 -0.43 -3.21
C GLN A 129 12.92 0.06 -1.79
N VAL A 130 13.18 1.36 -1.65
CA VAL A 130 13.56 2.01 -0.39
C VAL A 130 12.68 3.23 -0.14
N GLY A 131 12.15 3.35 1.07
CA GLY A 131 11.52 4.56 1.59
C GLY A 131 12.62 5.53 2.07
N VAL A 132 12.94 6.53 1.27
CA VAL A 132 13.95 7.54 1.61
C VAL A 132 13.41 8.51 2.67
N THR A 133 12.15 8.88 2.50
CA THR A 133 11.35 9.62 3.49
C THR A 133 9.96 8.99 3.56
N ASP A 134 9.12 9.41 4.50
CA ASP A 134 7.74 8.93 4.58
C ASP A 134 6.90 9.27 3.33
N ASN A 135 7.36 10.22 2.51
CA ASN A 135 6.67 10.64 1.30
C ASN A 135 7.40 10.27 0.01
N PHE A 136 8.70 10.01 0.06
CA PHE A 136 9.49 9.70 -1.13
C PHE A 136 10.11 8.32 -1.04
N SER A 137 9.91 7.52 -2.06
CA SER A 137 10.53 6.21 -2.25
C SER A 137 11.14 6.10 -3.64
N ILE A 138 12.19 5.30 -3.73
CA ILE A 138 12.82 4.96 -5.00
C ILE A 138 13.02 3.45 -5.04
N GLY A 139 12.83 2.87 -6.20
CA GLY A 139 13.10 1.46 -6.45
C GLY A 139 13.70 1.25 -7.82
N GLY A 140 14.10 0.03 -8.07
CA GLY A 140 14.61 -0.38 -9.36
C GLY A 140 14.90 -1.87 -9.39
N GLY A 141 15.16 -2.36 -10.58
CA GLY A 141 15.46 -3.76 -10.81
C GLY A 141 15.92 -4.02 -12.24
N THR A 142 16.14 -5.29 -12.53
CA THR A 142 16.53 -5.76 -13.86
C THR A 142 15.97 -7.15 -14.08
N PRO A 143 15.49 -7.53 -15.28
CA PRO A 143 15.13 -8.91 -15.56
C PRO A 143 16.38 -9.77 -15.64
N LEU A 144 16.32 -10.96 -15.04
CA LEU A 144 17.36 -11.98 -15.10
C LEU A 144 16.87 -13.08 -16.05
N ILE A 145 17.18 -12.94 -17.33
CA ILE A 145 16.91 -13.96 -18.33
C ILE A 145 18.22 -14.70 -18.60
N PHE A 146 18.22 -16.00 -18.31
CA PHE A 146 19.38 -16.86 -18.49
C PHE A 146 19.28 -17.61 -19.82
N GLY A 147 20.42 -17.81 -20.48
CA GLY A 147 20.53 -18.69 -21.67
C GLY A 147 20.18 -18.02 -23.00
N ILE A 148 19.99 -16.72 -23.04
CA ILE A 148 19.93 -15.94 -24.27
C ILE A 148 21.25 -15.18 -24.36
N GLU A 149 22.11 -15.59 -25.30
CA GLU A 149 23.28 -14.84 -25.73
C GLU A 149 22.76 -13.56 -26.38
N ASP A 150 23.34 -12.42 -26.15
CA ASP A 150 22.90 -11.09 -26.63
C ASP A 150 21.60 -10.53 -26.00
N PHE A 151 21.15 -11.04 -24.86
CA PHE A 151 20.06 -10.38 -24.13
C PHE A 151 20.60 -9.13 -23.43
N ASP A 152 20.28 -7.99 -24.01
CA ASP A 152 20.48 -6.71 -23.34
C ASP A 152 19.69 -6.70 -22.05
N ARG A 153 20.37 -6.35 -20.95
CA ARG A 153 19.77 -6.36 -19.62
C ARG A 153 19.20 -4.96 -19.30
N PRO A 154 17.98 -4.66 -19.71
CA PRO A 154 17.36 -3.41 -19.34
C PRO A 154 17.27 -3.33 -17.82
N PHE A 155 17.44 -2.14 -17.28
CA PHE A 155 17.15 -1.88 -15.88
C PHE A 155 16.11 -0.78 -15.77
N TRP A 156 15.33 -0.84 -14.70
CA TRP A 156 14.33 0.20 -14.46
C TRP A 156 14.56 0.89 -13.13
N VAL A 157 14.06 2.13 -13.05
CA VAL A 157 13.96 2.90 -11.81
C VAL A 157 12.54 3.40 -11.62
N THR A 158 12.12 3.50 -10.35
CA THR A 158 10.76 3.88 -9.98
C THR A 158 10.75 4.89 -8.84
N PRO A 159 11.15 6.17 -9.09
CA PRO A 159 10.92 7.22 -8.11
C PRO A 159 9.42 7.48 -7.96
N LYS A 160 8.97 7.58 -6.70
CA LYS A 160 7.59 7.86 -6.34
C LYS A 160 7.52 8.85 -5.18
N LEU A 161 6.71 9.89 -5.34
CA LEU A 161 6.46 10.91 -4.34
C LEU A 161 4.99 10.91 -3.94
N ARG A 162 4.70 10.72 -2.67
CA ARG A 162 3.36 10.91 -2.12
C ARG A 162 3.11 12.41 -1.95
N VAL A 163 2.15 12.92 -2.70
CA VAL A 163 1.80 14.35 -2.73
C VAL A 163 0.61 14.71 -1.85
N PHE A 164 -0.18 13.70 -1.46
CA PHE A 164 -1.34 13.88 -0.61
C PHE A 164 -1.53 12.70 0.34
N ASN A 165 -1.85 13.00 1.62
CA ASN A 165 -2.14 12.00 2.64
C ASN A 165 -3.09 12.59 3.68
N ARG A 166 -4.38 12.27 3.59
CA ARG A 166 -5.38 12.76 4.54
C ARG A 166 -6.47 11.71 4.77
N GLY A 167 -6.51 11.19 5.99
CA GLY A 167 -7.48 10.15 6.36
C GLY A 167 -7.34 8.89 5.48
N MET A 168 -8.43 8.54 4.81
CA MET A 168 -8.46 7.37 3.91
C MET A 168 -8.03 7.68 2.48
N VAL A 169 -7.64 8.92 2.17
CA VAL A 169 -7.25 9.34 0.82
C VAL A 169 -5.77 9.60 0.75
N GLN A 170 -5.10 8.94 -0.18
CA GLN A 170 -3.67 9.12 -0.44
C GLN A 170 -3.43 9.22 -1.93
N ALA A 171 -2.52 10.11 -2.34
CA ALA A 171 -2.15 10.24 -3.74
C ALA A 171 -0.64 10.38 -3.91
N SER A 172 -0.14 9.79 -4.98
CA SER A 172 1.28 9.81 -5.36
C SER A 172 1.42 10.10 -6.83
N VAL A 173 2.56 10.69 -7.18
CA VAL A 173 3.06 10.79 -8.55
C VAL A 173 4.38 10.05 -8.65
N GLY A 174 4.71 9.57 -9.83
CA GLY A 174 5.96 8.85 -10.03
C GLY A 174 6.24 8.56 -11.49
N VAL A 175 7.36 7.91 -11.69
CA VAL A 175 7.80 7.45 -13.01
C VAL A 175 8.28 6.00 -12.88
N LEU A 176 7.89 5.16 -13.79
CA LEU A 176 8.61 3.93 -14.13
C LEU A 176 9.45 4.26 -15.37
N HIS A 177 10.74 4.22 -15.27
CA HIS A 177 11.65 4.46 -16.39
C HIS A 177 12.53 3.25 -16.61
N VAL A 178 12.54 2.75 -17.83
CA VAL A 178 13.33 1.61 -18.27
C VAL A 178 14.44 2.14 -19.17
N PHE A 179 15.66 1.83 -18.83
CA PHE A 179 16.84 2.09 -19.63
C PHE A 179 17.14 0.84 -20.44
N ASP A 180 17.16 0.98 -21.75
CA ASP A 180 17.68 -0.03 -22.65
C ASP A 180 19.18 0.22 -22.84
N THR A 181 19.96 -0.84 -22.74
CA THR A 181 21.42 -0.75 -22.84
C THR A 181 21.94 -0.94 -24.27
N SER A 182 21.11 -1.43 -25.19
CA SER A 182 21.54 -1.82 -26.55
C SER A 182 21.45 -0.70 -27.59
N GLU A 183 20.35 0.03 -27.62
CA GLU A 183 20.07 1.02 -28.68
C GLU A 183 19.99 2.46 -28.17
N GLY A 184 20.12 2.68 -26.87
CA GLY A 184 20.00 4.00 -26.25
C GLY A 184 18.56 4.50 -26.15
N ASP A 185 17.59 3.71 -26.57
CA ASP A 185 16.18 4.02 -26.44
C ASP A 185 15.72 3.78 -25.00
N SER A 186 14.90 4.67 -24.51
CA SER A 186 14.30 4.57 -23.19
C SER A 186 12.79 4.51 -23.29
N ALA A 187 12.16 3.75 -22.41
CA ALA A 187 10.72 3.65 -22.29
C ALA A 187 10.28 3.89 -20.86
N GLY A 188 9.04 4.29 -20.68
CA GLY A 188 8.56 4.49 -19.32
C GLY A 188 7.11 4.92 -19.25
N ILE A 189 6.67 5.15 -18.01
CA ILE A 189 5.33 5.65 -17.69
C ILE A 189 5.48 6.72 -16.62
N ALA A 190 5.11 7.94 -16.91
CA ALA A 190 4.89 8.98 -15.93
C ALA A 190 3.43 8.89 -15.46
N TYR A 191 3.18 8.81 -14.15
CA TYR A 191 1.86 8.51 -13.61
C TYR A 191 1.47 9.34 -12.39
N GLY A 192 0.16 9.50 -12.23
CA GLY A 192 -0.47 9.90 -10.98
C GLY A 192 -1.43 8.80 -10.51
N VAL A 193 -1.47 8.55 -9.21
CA VAL A 193 -2.30 7.50 -8.62
C VAL A 193 -2.92 7.96 -7.31
N GLY A 194 -4.22 7.66 -7.13
CA GLY A 194 -4.96 7.88 -5.89
C GLY A 194 -5.47 6.57 -5.31
N THR A 195 -5.38 6.42 -4.00
CA THR A 195 -5.92 5.29 -3.24
C THR A 195 -6.89 5.78 -2.21
N PHE A 196 -8.07 5.15 -2.16
CA PHE A 196 -9.19 5.49 -1.30
C PHE A 196 -9.53 4.28 -0.43
N GLY A 197 -9.36 4.39 0.86
CA GLY A 197 -9.68 3.33 1.82
C GLY A 197 -8.56 3.04 2.80
N THR A 198 -8.75 1.97 3.56
CA THR A 198 -7.83 1.54 4.63
C THR A 198 -6.76 0.59 4.08
N SER A 199 -5.87 0.10 4.94
CA SER A 199 -4.92 -0.96 4.57
C SER A 199 -5.59 -2.31 4.26
N ASP A 200 -6.86 -2.48 4.60
CA ASP A 200 -7.57 -3.75 4.43
C ASP A 200 -8.57 -3.75 3.28
N HIS A 201 -9.11 -2.60 2.94
CA HIS A 201 -9.98 -2.44 1.79
C HIS A 201 -9.78 -1.07 1.20
N ALA A 202 -9.40 -1.05 -0.05
CA ALA A 202 -9.18 0.18 -0.79
C ALA A 202 -9.44 -0.02 -2.28
N VAL A 203 -9.74 1.09 -2.93
CA VAL A 203 -9.77 1.23 -4.37
C VAL A 203 -8.63 2.15 -4.77
N THR A 204 -7.93 1.79 -5.83
CA THR A 204 -6.84 2.57 -6.39
C THR A 204 -7.16 2.89 -7.84
N VAL A 205 -7.04 4.15 -8.21
CA VAL A 205 -7.18 4.62 -9.59
C VAL A 205 -5.95 5.41 -9.98
N GLY A 206 -5.50 5.24 -11.21
CA GLY A 206 -4.33 5.91 -11.73
C GLY A 206 -4.48 6.25 -13.21
N ALA A 207 -3.75 7.26 -13.63
CA ALA A 207 -3.57 7.59 -15.02
C ALA A 207 -2.10 7.90 -15.28
N GLY A 208 -1.63 7.59 -16.48
CA GLY A 208 -0.26 7.82 -16.87
C GLY A 208 -0.10 8.06 -18.36
N LEU A 209 1.08 8.56 -18.70
CA LEU A 209 1.55 8.71 -20.07
C LEU A 209 2.73 7.75 -20.26
N ALA A 210 2.50 6.73 -21.05
CA ALA A 210 3.55 5.84 -21.52
C ALA A 210 4.33 6.51 -22.66
N TYR A 211 5.62 6.29 -22.70
CA TYR A 211 6.53 6.77 -23.74
C TYR A 211 7.56 5.70 -24.10
N SER A 212 7.92 5.66 -25.39
CA SER A 212 9.01 4.83 -25.91
C SER A 212 9.51 5.49 -27.20
N GLY A 213 10.74 5.95 -27.21
CA GLY A 213 11.24 6.80 -28.28
C GLY A 213 10.32 8.01 -28.50
N ASP A 214 9.83 8.20 -29.73
CA ASP A 214 8.89 9.28 -30.11
C ASP A 214 7.42 8.93 -29.84
N SER A 215 7.11 7.68 -29.51
CA SER A 215 5.74 7.21 -29.29
C SER A 215 5.22 7.64 -27.91
N ARG A 216 3.95 8.04 -27.85
CA ARG A 216 3.26 8.41 -26.60
C ARG A 216 1.89 7.78 -26.55
N GLY A 217 1.50 7.30 -25.37
CA GLY A 217 0.17 6.70 -25.15
C GLY A 217 -0.36 6.96 -23.76
N GLY A 218 -1.67 7.18 -23.65
CA GLY A 218 -2.34 7.24 -22.36
C GLY A 218 -2.64 5.84 -21.82
N ILE A 219 -2.51 5.66 -20.52
CA ILE A 219 -2.89 4.45 -19.78
C ILE A 219 -3.70 4.83 -18.56
N VAL A 220 -4.76 4.08 -18.30
CA VAL A 220 -5.57 4.20 -17.07
C VAL A 220 -5.50 2.89 -16.32
N MET A 221 -5.37 2.97 -15.01
CA MET A 221 -5.36 1.83 -14.11
C MET A 221 -6.48 1.96 -13.09
N VAL A 222 -7.20 0.86 -12.87
CA VAL A 222 -8.18 0.72 -11.79
C VAL A 222 -7.94 -0.60 -11.09
N GLY A 223 -7.77 -0.54 -9.80
CA GLY A 223 -7.55 -1.74 -9.00
C GLY A 223 -8.16 -1.62 -7.61
N GLY A 224 -8.07 -2.67 -6.85
CA GLY A 224 -8.58 -2.70 -5.50
C GLY A 224 -8.00 -3.83 -4.69
N GLU A 225 -8.15 -3.70 -3.39
CA GLU A 225 -7.72 -4.71 -2.44
C GLU A 225 -8.77 -4.89 -1.34
N ARG A 226 -8.98 -6.12 -0.91
CA ARG A 226 -9.86 -6.45 0.19
C ARG A 226 -9.29 -7.59 1.02
N ARG A 227 -9.09 -7.35 2.31
CA ARG A 227 -8.72 -8.39 3.26
C ARG A 227 -9.92 -9.31 3.48
N VAL A 228 -9.72 -10.60 3.30
CA VAL A 228 -10.73 -11.66 3.50
C VAL A 228 -10.36 -12.60 4.64
N HIS A 229 -9.09 -12.60 5.05
CA HIS A 229 -8.58 -13.35 6.18
C HIS A 229 -7.40 -12.59 6.82
N ARG A 230 -7.05 -12.90 8.07
CA ARG A 230 -5.93 -12.24 8.80
C ARG A 230 -4.60 -12.22 8.04
N SER A 231 -4.39 -13.18 7.14
CA SER A 231 -3.18 -13.31 6.31
C SER A 231 -3.46 -13.34 4.81
N LEU A 232 -4.68 -12.99 4.36
CA LEU A 232 -5.06 -13.07 2.95
C LEU A 232 -5.83 -11.84 2.50
N LYS A 233 -5.40 -11.27 1.37
CA LYS A 233 -6.14 -10.25 0.62
C LYS A 233 -6.49 -10.73 -0.77
N LEU A 234 -7.68 -10.37 -1.24
CA LEU A 234 -8.02 -10.35 -2.66
C LEU A 234 -7.50 -9.03 -3.25
N ILE A 235 -6.94 -9.10 -4.44
CA ILE A 235 -6.43 -7.95 -5.17
C ILE A 235 -6.89 -8.05 -6.62
N THR A 236 -7.25 -6.91 -7.20
CA THR A 236 -7.47 -6.76 -8.64
C THR A 236 -6.65 -5.57 -9.13
N GLU A 237 -6.13 -5.67 -10.36
CA GLU A 237 -5.32 -4.65 -10.99
C GLU A 237 -5.56 -4.69 -12.50
N ASN A 238 -6.22 -3.65 -13.01
CA ASN A 238 -6.72 -3.63 -14.37
C ASN A 238 -6.20 -2.40 -15.08
N TYR A 239 -5.81 -2.56 -16.34
CA TYR A 239 -5.28 -1.51 -17.19
C TYR A 239 -6.11 -1.39 -18.45
N VAL A 240 -6.29 -0.16 -18.90
CA VAL A 240 -6.91 0.16 -20.18
C VAL A 240 -6.08 1.25 -20.85
N TRP A 241 -5.83 1.08 -22.14
CA TRP A 241 -5.16 2.08 -22.96
C TRP A 241 -5.94 2.35 -24.26
N LYS A 242 -5.35 3.07 -25.16
CA LYS A 242 -6.02 3.51 -26.39
C LYS A 242 -6.63 2.32 -27.15
N ASN A 243 -7.80 2.53 -27.73
CA ASN A 243 -8.61 1.58 -28.49
C ASN A 243 -9.40 0.54 -27.66
N GLY A 244 -9.39 0.64 -26.34
CA GLY A 244 -10.10 -0.30 -25.48
C GLY A 244 -9.33 -1.59 -25.19
N ASP A 245 -8.10 -1.69 -25.64
CA ASP A 245 -7.19 -2.76 -25.24
C ASP A 245 -6.80 -2.62 -23.79
N GLY A 246 -6.50 -3.73 -23.12
CA GLY A 246 -6.18 -3.68 -21.71
C GLY A 246 -5.71 -5.00 -21.15
N ILE A 247 -5.56 -5.02 -19.83
CA ILE A 247 -5.28 -6.23 -19.03
C ILE A 247 -6.23 -6.22 -17.84
N LEU A 248 -6.98 -7.30 -17.67
CA LEU A 248 -7.71 -7.57 -16.45
C LEU A 248 -6.94 -8.56 -15.60
N SER A 249 -6.79 -8.30 -14.31
CA SER A 249 -6.16 -9.24 -13.42
C SER A 249 -6.83 -9.30 -12.05
N GLY A 250 -6.77 -10.49 -11.46
CA GLY A 250 -7.30 -10.74 -10.13
C GLY A 250 -6.61 -11.93 -9.47
N GLY A 251 -6.47 -11.85 -8.16
CA GLY A 251 -5.80 -12.89 -7.41
C GLY A 251 -5.72 -12.59 -5.92
N VAL A 252 -4.76 -13.21 -5.28
CA VAL A 252 -4.60 -13.19 -3.82
C VAL A 252 -3.20 -12.76 -3.43
N ARG A 253 -3.11 -12.06 -2.29
CA ARG A 253 -1.86 -11.80 -1.57
C ARG A 253 -1.87 -12.54 -0.25
N PHE A 254 -0.90 -13.41 -0.06
CA PHE A 254 -0.59 -14.01 1.23
C PHE A 254 0.33 -13.07 2.02
N ILE A 255 -0.09 -12.74 3.24
CA ILE A 255 0.61 -11.78 4.09
C ILE A 255 1.28 -12.55 5.22
N GLY A 256 2.59 -12.69 5.14
CA GLY A 256 3.43 -13.18 6.22
C GLY A 256 3.88 -12.05 7.16
N GLU A 257 4.87 -12.31 7.96
CA GLU A 257 5.43 -11.32 8.89
C GLU A 257 6.23 -10.25 8.17
N ARG A 258 7.14 -10.66 7.30
CA ARG A 258 7.98 -9.81 6.46
C ARG A 258 7.92 -10.18 4.98
N LEU A 259 7.44 -11.38 4.68
CA LEU A 259 7.30 -11.90 3.33
C LEU A 259 5.85 -11.84 2.89
N SER A 260 5.59 -11.38 1.69
CA SER A 260 4.32 -11.59 1.01
C SER A 260 4.53 -12.33 -0.31
N ALA A 261 3.51 -13.09 -0.69
CA ALA A 261 3.43 -13.75 -1.98
C ALA A 261 2.12 -13.37 -2.66
N ASP A 262 2.21 -12.94 -3.91
CA ASP A 262 1.06 -12.66 -4.76
C ASP A 262 0.90 -13.81 -5.76
N LEU A 263 -0.34 -14.29 -5.94
CA LEU A 263 -0.72 -15.25 -6.95
C LEU A 263 -1.99 -14.76 -7.65
N ALA A 264 -1.91 -14.51 -8.95
CA ALA A 264 -3.02 -13.98 -9.72
C ALA A 264 -3.04 -14.55 -11.13
N LEU A 265 -4.14 -14.31 -11.85
CA LEU A 265 -4.27 -14.49 -13.27
C LEU A 265 -4.47 -13.13 -13.93
N ALA A 266 -3.83 -12.93 -15.07
CA ALA A 266 -3.99 -11.76 -15.91
C ALA A 266 -4.44 -12.18 -17.32
N VAL A 267 -5.41 -11.45 -17.84
CA VAL A 267 -6.04 -11.71 -19.14
C VAL A 267 -5.97 -10.44 -19.97
N PRO A 268 -5.22 -10.42 -21.09
CA PRO A 268 -5.28 -9.34 -22.05
C PRO A 268 -6.66 -9.27 -22.71
N ILE A 269 -7.15 -8.07 -22.94
CA ILE A 269 -8.40 -7.79 -23.67
C ILE A 269 -8.12 -6.90 -24.88
N GLY A 270 -8.86 -7.09 -25.96
CA GLY A 270 -8.66 -6.35 -27.21
C GLY A 270 -7.57 -6.89 -28.13
N VAL A 271 -6.84 -7.94 -27.72
CA VAL A 271 -5.73 -8.54 -28.48
C VAL A 271 -6.04 -9.99 -28.83
N GLY A 272 -6.45 -10.25 -30.07
CA GLY A 272 -6.57 -11.59 -30.65
C GLY A 272 -7.26 -12.66 -29.78
N ASP A 273 -6.63 -13.81 -29.63
CA ASP A 273 -7.15 -14.93 -28.87
C ASP A 273 -7.08 -14.67 -27.36
N LEU A 274 -8.15 -15.09 -26.65
CA LEU A 274 -8.21 -14.99 -25.21
C LEU A 274 -7.22 -16.00 -24.57
N PHE A 275 -6.24 -15.51 -23.84
CA PHE A 275 -5.35 -16.32 -23.02
C PHE A 275 -5.16 -15.71 -21.65
N ALA A 276 -4.84 -16.54 -20.66
CA ALA A 276 -4.54 -16.10 -19.33
C ALA A 276 -3.10 -16.49 -18.96
N PHE A 277 -2.40 -15.60 -18.31
CA PHE A 277 -1.07 -15.90 -17.78
C PHE A 277 -1.01 -15.70 -16.25
N PRO A 278 -0.23 -16.54 -15.56
CA PRO A 278 -0.10 -16.40 -14.12
C PRO A 278 0.73 -15.16 -13.75
N VAL A 279 0.38 -14.54 -12.64
CA VAL A 279 1.17 -13.51 -11.98
C VAL A 279 1.64 -14.05 -10.64
N VAL A 280 2.95 -14.11 -10.45
CA VAL A 280 3.59 -14.62 -9.23
C VAL A 280 4.66 -13.65 -8.77
N ASN A 281 4.50 -13.10 -7.57
CA ASN A 281 5.46 -12.17 -7.00
C ASN A 281 5.78 -12.56 -5.56
N PHE A 282 7.03 -12.35 -5.18
CA PHE A 282 7.47 -12.49 -3.79
C PHE A 282 8.17 -11.21 -3.36
N VAL A 283 7.86 -10.74 -2.16
CA VAL A 283 8.49 -9.54 -1.61
C VAL A 283 8.77 -9.71 -0.13
N TYR A 284 9.98 -9.39 0.26
CA TYR A 284 10.44 -9.36 1.63
C TYR A 284 10.72 -7.92 2.06
N VAL A 285 10.33 -7.56 3.29
CA VAL A 285 10.57 -6.24 3.91
C VAL A 285 11.52 -6.41 5.09
N PHE A 286 12.51 -5.55 5.12
CA PHE A 286 13.50 -5.47 6.20
C PHE A 286 13.10 -4.49 7.29
#